data_ed4fcaf528b6b27b226b27a5c3fc97f8
#
_entry.id   ed4fcaf528b6b27b226b27a5c3fc97f8
#
_cell.length_a   1.000
_cell.length_b   1.000
_cell.length_c   1.000
_cell.angle_alpha   90.00
_cell.angle_beta   90.00
_cell.angle_gamma   90.00
#
_symmetry.space_group_name_H-M   'P 1'
#
loop_
_entity.id
_entity.type
_entity.pdbx_description
1 polymer ?
#
loop_
_entity_poly.entity_id
_entity_poly.type
_entity_poly.pdbx_seq_one_letter_code
_entity_poly.pdbx_strand_id
1 'polypeptide(L)'
;GERRFAALSSPEAILWGKHYRAFAEEFTGNKEKALQIRQDLLAELPEGDRLRAHVYAAMGDALDRGEGKIAEEAACYEKSLEIVPNLYSLKNLATLYFRYPELGKPKELAFEIWEKAWHAGVWSAANFLGYNYQEEEWLDLPKAIEWLEKGMLYCELYSAYELALIYLYNDDYKNVERGLMCLQRCVDDNYVEAIETLANVYFNGELVEENISYACQLL
;
A
#
# COMPACT_ATOMS: atom_id res chain seq x y z
N GLY A 1 23.97 15.08 26.82
CA GLY A 1 22.76 15.14 27.69
C GLY A 1 21.96 16.40 27.39
N GLU A 2 22.49 17.59 27.63
CA GLU A 2 21.77 18.87 27.50
C GLU A 2 21.24 19.18 26.10
N ARG A 3 21.99 18.88 25.03
CA ARG A 3 21.52 19.09 23.65
C ARG A 3 20.32 18.20 23.27
N ARG A 4 20.19 16.99 23.84
CA ARG A 4 19.02 16.11 23.62
C ARG A 4 17.80 16.62 24.38
N PHE A 5 17.94 17.14 25.58
CA PHE A 5 16.85 17.72 26.37
C PHE A 5 16.31 19.02 25.74
N ALA A 6 17.19 19.90 25.26
CA ALA A 6 16.80 21.12 24.54
C ALA A 6 16.01 20.81 23.25
N ALA A 7 16.38 19.75 22.52
CA ALA A 7 15.66 19.31 21.33
C ALA A 7 14.26 18.77 21.64
N LEU A 8 14.06 18.10 22.78
CA LEU A 8 12.75 17.56 23.21
C LEU A 8 11.79 18.64 23.74
N SER A 9 12.29 19.81 24.09
CA SER A 9 11.51 20.96 24.59
C SER A 9 11.32 22.06 23.55
N SER A 10 11.77 21.86 22.32
CA SER A 10 11.50 22.82 21.24
C SER A 10 10.00 22.90 20.94
N PRO A 11 9.47 24.07 20.52
CA PRO A 11 8.08 24.20 20.12
C PRO A 11 7.65 23.15 19.06
N GLU A 12 8.53 22.89 18.10
CA GLU A 12 8.30 21.87 17.07
C GLU A 12 8.21 20.46 17.67
N ALA A 13 9.10 20.08 18.57
CA ALA A 13 9.06 18.77 19.24
C ALA A 13 7.79 18.58 20.07
N ILE A 14 7.26 19.66 20.69
CA ILE A 14 6.01 19.63 21.43
C ILE A 14 4.83 19.35 20.49
N LEU A 15 4.78 19.99 19.32
CA LEU A 15 3.72 19.79 18.34
C LEU A 15 3.76 18.37 17.76
N TRP A 16 4.93 17.85 17.41
CA TRP A 16 5.08 16.45 17.04
C TRP A 16 4.69 15.50 18.17
N GLY A 17 4.99 15.83 19.42
CA GLY A 17 4.58 15.06 20.60
C GLY A 17 3.06 14.97 20.72
N LYS A 18 2.32 16.06 20.47
CA LYS A 18 0.85 16.06 20.40
C LYS A 18 0.34 15.15 19.28
N HIS A 19 0.96 15.20 18.08
CA HIS A 19 0.60 14.34 16.97
C HIS A 19 0.73 12.84 17.32
N TYR A 20 1.87 12.43 17.87
CA TYR A 20 2.06 11.04 18.32
C TYR A 20 1.14 10.65 19.47
N ARG A 21 0.76 11.58 20.34
CA ARG A 21 -0.23 11.33 21.38
C ARG A 21 -1.59 11.01 20.78
N ALA A 22 -2.00 11.66 19.69
CA ALA A 22 -3.24 11.33 19.00
C ALA A 22 -3.25 9.88 18.49
N PHE A 23 -2.14 9.38 17.93
CA PHE A 23 -2.03 7.95 17.58
C PHE A 23 -2.13 7.03 18.80
N ALA A 24 -1.50 7.39 19.92
CA ALA A 24 -1.60 6.59 21.14
C ALA A 24 -3.04 6.51 21.68
N GLU A 25 -3.79 7.61 21.66
CA GLU A 25 -5.20 7.64 22.04
C GLU A 25 -6.06 6.79 21.09
N GLU A 26 -5.81 6.87 19.80
CA GLU A 26 -6.50 6.07 18.80
C GLU A 26 -6.24 4.56 18.98
N PHE A 27 -4.98 4.19 19.19
CA PHE A 27 -4.58 2.80 19.44
C PHE A 27 -5.23 2.22 20.71
N THR A 28 -5.48 3.07 21.72
CA THR A 28 -6.20 2.67 22.95
C THR A 28 -7.72 2.74 22.84
N GLY A 29 -8.25 3.02 21.63
CA GLY A 29 -9.69 3.08 21.36
C GLY A 29 -10.35 4.44 21.62
N ASN A 30 -9.59 5.47 22.05
CA ASN A 30 -10.10 6.80 22.35
C ASN A 30 -10.17 7.67 21.08
N LYS A 31 -10.91 7.24 20.05
CA LYS A 31 -10.98 7.89 18.73
C LYS A 31 -11.41 9.36 18.79
N GLU A 32 -12.39 9.70 19.60
CA GLU A 32 -12.88 11.08 19.77
C GLU A 32 -11.78 12.01 20.31
N LYS A 33 -11.02 11.54 21.31
CA LYS A 33 -9.92 12.29 21.89
C LYS A 33 -8.76 12.46 20.90
N ALA A 34 -8.45 11.42 20.12
CA ALA A 34 -7.47 11.49 19.06
C ALA A 34 -7.83 12.55 18.00
N LEU A 35 -9.11 12.55 17.58
CA LEU A 35 -9.63 13.54 16.64
C LEU A 35 -9.56 14.96 17.20
N GLN A 36 -9.94 15.17 18.48
CA GLN A 36 -9.85 16.49 19.11
C GLN A 36 -8.41 17.00 19.15
N ILE A 37 -7.43 16.15 19.52
CA ILE A 37 -6.01 16.54 19.52
C ILE A 37 -5.56 16.96 18.11
N ARG A 38 -5.99 16.25 17.06
CA ARG A 38 -5.65 16.58 15.65
C ARG A 38 -6.28 17.91 15.22
N GLN A 39 -7.52 18.17 15.59
CA GLN A 39 -8.20 19.45 15.32
C GLN A 39 -7.52 20.61 16.04
N ASP A 40 -7.16 20.45 17.30
CA ASP A 40 -6.43 21.46 18.07
C ASP A 40 -5.05 21.76 17.44
N LEU A 41 -4.34 20.71 16.98
CA LEU A 41 -3.08 20.86 16.27
C LEU A 41 -3.25 21.66 14.97
N LEU A 42 -4.28 21.38 14.18
CA LEU A 42 -4.55 22.13 12.94
C LEU A 42 -4.88 23.60 13.23
N ALA A 43 -5.49 23.92 14.37
CA ALA A 43 -5.75 25.29 14.79
C ALA A 43 -4.47 26.03 15.24
N GLU A 44 -3.51 25.31 15.85
CA GLU A 44 -2.24 25.88 16.30
C GLU A 44 -1.20 26.06 15.17
N LEU A 45 -1.22 25.18 14.16
CA LEU A 45 -0.22 25.14 13.10
C LEU A 45 -0.48 26.17 12.01
N PRO A 46 0.55 26.87 11.49
CA PRO A 46 0.44 27.68 10.27
C PRO A 46 -0.03 26.87 9.06
N GLU A 47 -0.72 27.50 8.11
CA GLU A 47 -1.30 26.82 6.94
C GLU A 47 -0.29 26.01 6.11
N GLY A 48 0.92 26.52 5.93
CA GLY A 48 2.00 25.85 5.17
C GLY A 48 2.86 24.89 5.98
N ASP A 49 2.57 24.64 7.25
CA ASP A 49 3.38 23.76 8.09
C ASP A 49 3.28 22.29 7.65
N ARG A 50 4.43 21.65 7.46
CA ARG A 50 4.49 20.24 7.02
C ARG A 50 3.76 19.27 7.95
N LEU A 51 3.73 19.56 9.25
CA LEU A 51 3.03 18.72 10.22
C LEU A 51 1.52 18.67 9.93
N ARG A 52 0.92 19.75 9.38
CA ARG A 52 -0.49 19.71 8.96
C ARG A 52 -0.76 18.59 7.95
N ALA A 53 0.15 18.36 7.00
CA ALA A 53 -0.01 17.28 6.02
C ALA A 53 -0.07 15.91 6.71
N HIS A 54 0.81 15.67 7.70
CA HIS A 54 0.77 14.43 8.49
C HIS A 54 -0.49 14.31 9.34
N VAL A 55 -0.98 15.41 9.90
CA VAL A 55 -2.23 15.43 10.69
C VAL A 55 -3.41 15.10 9.79
N TYR A 56 -3.51 15.71 8.60
CA TYR A 56 -4.57 15.39 7.64
C TYR A 56 -4.51 13.94 7.17
N ALA A 57 -3.33 13.41 6.83
CA ALA A 57 -3.20 12.01 6.45
C ALA A 57 -3.69 11.07 7.57
N ALA A 58 -3.28 11.33 8.82
CA ALA A 58 -3.72 10.55 9.97
C ALA A 58 -5.23 10.71 10.27
N MET A 59 -5.84 11.85 9.93
CA MET A 59 -7.30 12.02 10.04
C MET A 59 -8.02 11.17 8.99
N GLY A 60 -7.50 11.11 7.75
CA GLY A 60 -8.02 10.23 6.72
C GLY A 60 -8.02 8.76 7.15
N ASP A 61 -6.89 8.29 7.69
CA ASP A 61 -6.76 6.90 8.17
C ASP A 61 -7.74 6.56 9.30
N ALA A 62 -8.01 7.53 10.18
CA ALA A 62 -8.87 7.33 11.34
C ALA A 62 -10.37 7.26 10.98
N LEU A 63 -10.75 7.66 9.76
CA LEU A 63 -12.13 7.61 9.33
C LEU A 63 -12.57 6.17 9.06
N ASP A 64 -13.70 5.80 9.63
CA ASP A 64 -14.26 4.46 9.44
C ASP A 64 -15.03 4.42 8.10
N ARG A 65 -14.50 3.66 7.15
CA ARG A 65 -15.11 3.46 5.82
C ARG A 65 -16.50 2.84 5.91
N GLY A 66 -16.78 2.08 6.97
CA GLY A 66 -18.09 1.50 7.22
C GLY A 66 -19.20 2.51 7.51
N GLU A 67 -18.83 3.74 7.92
CA GLU A 67 -19.77 4.83 8.20
C GLU A 67 -20.06 5.73 6.99
N GLY A 68 -19.60 5.36 5.78
CA GLY A 68 -19.83 6.16 4.57
C GLY A 68 -19.02 7.46 4.50
N LYS A 69 -17.93 7.57 5.24
CA LYS A 69 -17.06 8.77 5.30
C LYS A 69 -15.96 8.80 4.24
N ILE A 70 -16.13 8.07 3.15
CA ILE A 70 -15.12 7.94 2.09
C ILE A 70 -14.78 9.29 1.47
N ALA A 71 -15.76 10.18 1.29
CA ALA A 71 -15.53 11.51 0.76
C ALA A 71 -14.71 12.40 1.73
N GLU A 72 -14.94 12.26 3.03
CA GLU A 72 -14.17 12.94 4.06
C GLU A 72 -12.73 12.39 4.14
N GLU A 73 -12.57 11.07 4.01
CA GLU A 73 -11.26 10.41 3.93
C GLU A 73 -10.46 10.94 2.72
N ALA A 74 -11.07 10.96 1.53
CA ALA A 74 -10.45 11.49 0.33
C ALA A 74 -10.05 12.97 0.48
N ALA A 75 -10.95 13.81 1.02
CA ALA A 75 -10.67 15.21 1.29
C ALA A 75 -9.50 15.43 2.26
N CYS A 76 -9.31 14.54 3.23
CA CYS A 76 -8.16 14.59 4.13
C CYS A 76 -6.86 14.32 3.38
N TYR A 77 -6.80 13.30 2.51
CA TYR A 77 -5.61 13.04 1.71
C TYR A 77 -5.35 14.15 0.68
N GLU A 78 -6.38 14.71 0.04
CA GLU A 78 -6.25 15.87 -0.86
C GLU A 78 -5.61 17.06 -0.14
N LYS A 79 -6.11 17.44 1.04
CA LYS A 79 -5.53 18.52 1.87
C LYS A 79 -4.08 18.22 2.30
N SER A 80 -3.78 16.98 2.62
CA SER A 80 -2.41 16.57 2.94
C SER A 80 -1.47 16.84 1.75
N LEU A 81 -1.90 16.49 0.54
CA LEU A 81 -1.13 16.64 -0.70
C LEU A 81 -1.00 18.09 -1.18
N GLU A 82 -1.98 18.95 -0.90
CA GLU A 82 -1.91 20.41 -1.18
C GLU A 82 -0.76 21.06 -0.39
N ILE A 83 -0.46 20.57 0.83
CA ILE A 83 0.58 21.13 1.68
C ILE A 83 1.95 20.58 1.30
N VAL A 84 2.07 19.26 1.21
CA VAL A 84 3.31 18.55 0.85
C VAL A 84 2.98 17.32 0.04
N PRO A 85 3.55 17.16 -1.16
CA PRO A 85 3.51 15.88 -1.87
C PRO A 85 4.08 14.78 -0.96
N ASN A 86 3.25 13.84 -0.55
CA ASN A 86 3.67 12.72 0.26
C ASN A 86 3.10 11.42 -0.31
N LEU A 87 3.95 10.41 -0.26
CA LEU A 87 3.73 9.15 -0.93
C LEU A 87 2.59 8.34 -0.33
N TYR A 88 2.39 8.50 0.98
CA TYR A 88 1.36 7.81 1.72
C TYR A 88 -0.05 8.27 1.30
N SER A 89 -0.28 9.59 1.32
CA SER A 89 -1.57 10.17 0.88
C SER A 89 -1.83 9.93 -0.60
N LEU A 90 -0.80 9.99 -1.47
CA LEU A 90 -0.94 9.68 -2.90
C LEU A 90 -1.47 8.27 -3.12
N LYS A 91 -0.83 7.27 -2.51
CA LYS A 91 -1.24 5.87 -2.66
C LYS A 91 -2.67 5.63 -2.16
N ASN A 92 -3.00 6.15 -0.99
CA ASN A 92 -4.32 5.94 -0.39
C ASN A 92 -5.42 6.65 -1.19
N LEU A 93 -5.19 7.90 -1.62
CA LEU A 93 -6.13 8.64 -2.45
C LEU A 93 -6.41 7.93 -3.79
N ALA A 94 -5.38 7.43 -4.46
CA ALA A 94 -5.54 6.66 -5.69
C ALA A 94 -6.39 5.40 -5.45
N THR A 95 -6.15 4.70 -4.34
CA THR A 95 -6.94 3.52 -3.96
C THR A 95 -8.41 3.87 -3.72
N LEU A 96 -8.70 5.02 -3.11
CA LEU A 96 -10.08 5.49 -2.92
C LEU A 96 -10.75 5.81 -4.25
N TYR A 97 -10.09 6.54 -5.14
CA TYR A 97 -10.65 6.88 -6.46
C TYR A 97 -10.93 5.64 -7.32
N PHE A 98 -10.08 4.63 -7.21
CA PHE A 98 -10.28 3.38 -7.93
C PHE A 98 -11.46 2.57 -7.38
N ARG A 99 -11.57 2.46 -6.05
CA ARG A 99 -12.54 1.57 -5.40
C ARG A 99 -13.93 2.18 -5.22
N TYR A 100 -14.05 3.51 -5.19
CA TYR A 100 -15.27 4.20 -4.80
C TYR A 100 -15.73 5.19 -5.88
N PRO A 101 -16.49 4.70 -6.89
CA PRO A 101 -16.99 5.53 -8.00
C PRO A 101 -17.88 6.70 -7.53
N GLU A 102 -18.49 6.59 -6.34
CA GLU A 102 -19.30 7.65 -5.74
C GLU A 102 -18.52 8.93 -5.43
N LEU A 103 -17.19 8.89 -5.43
CA LEU A 103 -16.35 10.08 -5.35
C LEU A 103 -16.37 10.92 -6.64
N GLY A 104 -16.99 10.40 -7.71
CA GLY A 104 -17.11 11.11 -8.98
C GLY A 104 -15.78 11.35 -9.70
N LYS A 105 -14.74 10.60 -9.33
CA LYS A 105 -13.42 10.64 -9.97
C LYS A 105 -13.28 9.48 -10.95
N PRO A 106 -12.72 9.73 -12.16
CA PRO A 106 -12.48 8.64 -13.09
C PRO A 106 -11.38 7.70 -12.56
N LYS A 107 -11.55 6.40 -12.77
CA LYS A 107 -10.56 5.39 -12.32
C LYS A 107 -9.17 5.59 -12.96
N GLU A 108 -9.13 6.13 -14.17
CA GLU A 108 -7.87 6.47 -14.87
C GLU A 108 -7.00 7.41 -14.05
N LEU A 109 -7.62 8.30 -13.29
CA LEU A 109 -6.89 9.21 -12.40
C LEU A 109 -6.13 8.45 -11.30
N ALA A 110 -6.64 7.31 -10.84
CA ALA A 110 -5.95 6.46 -9.88
C ALA A 110 -4.65 5.88 -10.47
N PHE A 111 -4.70 5.41 -11.72
CA PHE A 111 -3.51 4.92 -12.42
C PHE A 111 -2.46 6.02 -12.58
N GLU A 112 -2.86 7.22 -13.01
CA GLU A 112 -1.94 8.37 -13.10
C GLU A 112 -1.30 8.72 -11.74
N ILE A 113 -2.06 8.63 -10.65
CA ILE A 113 -1.55 8.91 -9.30
C ILE A 113 -0.58 7.81 -8.85
N TRP A 114 -0.87 6.53 -9.09
CA TRP A 114 0.04 5.43 -8.76
C TRP A 114 1.33 5.51 -9.60
N GLU A 115 1.25 5.86 -10.89
CA GLU A 115 2.45 6.10 -11.71
C GLU A 115 3.30 7.25 -11.16
N LYS A 116 2.68 8.37 -10.79
CA LYS A 116 3.37 9.49 -10.11
C LYS A 116 4.00 9.05 -8.79
N ALA A 117 3.29 8.24 -8.01
CA ALA A 117 3.82 7.69 -6.77
C ALA A 117 5.04 6.81 -7.01
N TRP A 118 5.00 5.93 -8.02
CA TRP A 118 6.16 5.13 -8.44
C TRP A 118 7.36 6.00 -8.79
N HIS A 119 7.20 7.01 -9.66
CA HIS A 119 8.27 7.92 -10.04
C HIS A 119 8.81 8.76 -8.87
N ALA A 120 8.04 8.91 -7.81
CA ALA A 120 8.45 9.55 -6.57
C ALA A 120 9.12 8.58 -5.56
N GLY A 121 9.29 7.29 -5.90
CA GLY A 121 9.98 6.29 -5.10
C GLY A 121 9.07 5.41 -4.22
N VAL A 122 7.75 5.40 -4.47
CA VAL A 122 6.83 4.45 -3.83
C VAL A 122 6.80 3.17 -4.63
N TRP A 123 7.71 2.27 -4.34
CA TRP A 123 7.85 1.02 -5.10
C TRP A 123 6.61 0.13 -5.02
N SER A 124 5.87 0.16 -3.91
CA SER A 124 4.60 -0.56 -3.76
C SER A 124 3.48 -0.07 -4.70
N ALA A 125 3.61 1.08 -5.34
CA ALA A 125 2.66 1.54 -6.37
C ALA A 125 2.61 0.58 -7.57
N ALA A 126 3.72 -0.10 -7.88
CA ALA A 126 3.76 -1.11 -8.92
C ALA A 126 2.81 -2.30 -8.65
N ASN A 127 2.64 -2.68 -7.38
CA ASN A 127 1.71 -3.73 -6.99
C ASN A 127 0.27 -3.36 -7.36
N PHE A 128 -0.13 -2.11 -7.07
CA PHE A 128 -1.48 -1.62 -7.40
C PHE A 128 -1.69 -1.54 -8.90
N LEU A 129 -0.72 -1.01 -9.65
CA LEU A 129 -0.78 -0.95 -11.11
C LEU A 129 -0.86 -2.35 -11.71
N GLY A 130 0.04 -3.24 -11.31
CA GLY A 130 0.09 -4.61 -11.83
C GLY A 130 -1.17 -5.42 -11.51
N TYR A 131 -1.70 -5.28 -10.31
CA TYR A 131 -2.93 -5.95 -9.91
C TYR A 131 -4.15 -5.41 -10.67
N ASN A 132 -4.32 -4.08 -10.69
CA ASN A 132 -5.53 -3.50 -11.29
C ASN A 132 -5.57 -3.60 -12.83
N TYR A 133 -4.43 -3.74 -13.51
CA TYR A 133 -4.41 -4.09 -14.94
C TYR A 133 -4.81 -5.56 -15.23
N GLN A 134 -5.04 -6.40 -14.21
CA GLN A 134 -5.60 -7.75 -14.35
C GLN A 134 -7.13 -7.78 -14.19
N GLU A 135 -7.75 -6.71 -13.66
CA GLU A 135 -9.21 -6.62 -13.50
C GLU A 135 -9.91 -6.60 -14.88
N GLU A 136 -11.05 -7.28 -15.02
CA GLU A 136 -11.77 -7.45 -16.30
C GLU A 136 -11.99 -6.12 -17.05
N GLU A 137 -12.32 -5.05 -16.32
CA GLU A 137 -12.61 -3.73 -16.88
C GLU A 137 -11.37 -3.06 -17.51
N TRP A 138 -10.16 -3.39 -17.02
CA TRP A 138 -8.89 -2.76 -17.37
C TRP A 138 -7.88 -3.74 -17.95
N LEU A 139 -8.33 -4.94 -18.31
CA LEU A 139 -7.48 -6.06 -18.67
C LEU A 139 -6.43 -5.70 -19.73
N ASP A 140 -5.20 -5.49 -19.27
CA ASP A 140 -4.01 -5.25 -20.05
C ASP A 140 -2.86 -6.05 -19.44
N LEU A 141 -2.86 -7.37 -19.68
CA LEU A 141 -1.87 -8.29 -19.11
C LEU A 141 -0.41 -7.91 -19.47
N PRO A 142 -0.09 -7.42 -20.67
CA PRO A 142 1.24 -6.89 -20.94
C PRO A 142 1.67 -5.78 -19.98
N LYS A 143 0.80 -4.81 -19.71
CA LYS A 143 1.08 -3.75 -18.72
C LYS A 143 1.11 -4.28 -17.29
N ALA A 144 0.22 -5.20 -16.94
CA ALA A 144 0.25 -5.86 -15.63
C ALA A 144 1.62 -6.51 -15.39
N ILE A 145 2.11 -7.32 -16.34
CA ILE A 145 3.42 -7.97 -16.28
C ILE A 145 4.53 -6.94 -16.15
N GLU A 146 4.51 -5.88 -16.99
CA GLU A 146 5.53 -4.82 -16.95
C GLU A 146 5.63 -4.16 -15.54
N TRP A 147 4.49 -3.82 -14.96
CA TRP A 147 4.46 -3.20 -13.63
C TRP A 147 4.87 -4.17 -12.52
N LEU A 148 4.41 -5.42 -12.58
CA LEU A 148 4.81 -6.45 -11.62
C LEU A 148 6.30 -6.78 -11.71
N GLU A 149 6.90 -6.82 -12.91
CA GLU A 149 8.36 -6.98 -13.09
C GLU A 149 9.12 -5.80 -12.47
N LYS A 150 8.64 -4.57 -12.65
CA LYS A 150 9.21 -3.39 -11.98
C LYS A 150 9.12 -3.52 -10.44
N GLY A 151 7.97 -3.91 -9.91
CA GLY A 151 7.78 -4.13 -8.47
C GLY A 151 8.74 -5.19 -7.93
N MET A 152 8.86 -6.32 -8.62
CA MET A 152 9.76 -7.40 -8.24
C MET A 152 11.23 -6.96 -8.19
N LEU A 153 11.68 -6.04 -9.05
CA LEU A 153 13.05 -5.49 -9.01
C LEU A 153 13.35 -4.73 -7.71
N TYR A 154 12.33 -4.17 -7.06
CA TYR A 154 12.43 -3.45 -5.79
C TYR A 154 12.03 -4.29 -4.58
N CYS A 155 12.10 -5.62 -4.70
CA CYS A 155 11.81 -6.58 -3.64
C CYS A 155 10.36 -6.56 -3.13
N GLU A 156 9.42 -6.16 -3.97
CA GLU A 156 8.00 -6.24 -3.65
C GLU A 156 7.50 -7.69 -3.86
N LEU A 157 7.37 -8.44 -2.76
CA LEU A 157 7.00 -9.87 -2.79
C LEU A 157 5.62 -10.11 -3.41
N TYR A 158 4.67 -9.21 -3.17
CA TYR A 158 3.35 -9.30 -3.77
C TYR A 158 3.44 -9.27 -5.31
N SER A 159 4.27 -8.38 -5.89
CA SER A 159 4.49 -8.34 -7.34
C SER A 159 5.10 -9.65 -7.88
N ALA A 160 6.05 -10.23 -7.16
CA ALA A 160 6.65 -11.51 -7.55
C ALA A 160 5.63 -12.65 -7.49
N TYR A 161 4.76 -12.65 -6.49
CA TYR A 161 3.70 -13.64 -6.34
C TYR A 161 2.66 -13.54 -7.46
N GLU A 162 2.15 -12.35 -7.77
CA GLU A 162 1.20 -12.13 -8.86
C GLU A 162 1.80 -12.52 -10.23
N LEU A 163 3.07 -12.18 -10.48
CA LEU A 163 3.78 -12.65 -11.67
C LEU A 163 3.84 -14.17 -11.76
N ALA A 164 4.08 -14.83 -10.64
CA ALA A 164 4.10 -16.29 -10.59
C ALA A 164 2.75 -16.87 -11.01
N LEU A 165 1.65 -16.31 -10.51
CA LEU A 165 0.31 -16.78 -10.87
C LEU A 165 0.03 -16.59 -12.36
N ILE A 166 0.40 -15.45 -12.96
CA ILE A 166 0.27 -15.23 -14.39
C ILE A 166 1.08 -16.27 -15.17
N TYR A 167 2.36 -16.48 -14.84
CA TYR A 167 3.21 -17.42 -15.56
C TYR A 167 2.85 -18.89 -15.35
N LEU A 168 2.18 -19.26 -14.26
CA LEU A 168 1.78 -20.64 -14.00
C LEU A 168 0.41 -20.98 -14.61
N TYR A 169 -0.53 -20.03 -14.60
CA TYR A 169 -1.95 -20.35 -14.84
C TYR A 169 -2.59 -19.59 -16.02
N ASN A 170 -1.95 -18.56 -16.56
CA ASN A 170 -2.49 -17.88 -17.74
C ASN A 170 -1.96 -18.52 -19.02
N ASP A 171 -2.84 -19.05 -19.86
CA ASP A 171 -2.47 -19.83 -21.06
C ASP A 171 -1.66 -19.02 -22.07
N ASP A 172 -1.93 -17.71 -22.24
CA ASP A 172 -1.25 -16.85 -23.20
C ASP A 172 0.18 -16.46 -22.76
N TYR A 173 0.43 -16.47 -21.44
CA TYR A 173 1.69 -16.07 -20.84
C TYR A 173 2.39 -17.19 -20.07
N LYS A 174 1.91 -18.42 -20.22
CA LYS A 174 2.38 -19.58 -19.46
C LYS A 174 3.88 -19.82 -19.62
N ASN A 175 4.59 -19.76 -18.52
CA ASN A 175 6.00 -20.08 -18.40
C ASN A 175 6.29 -20.65 -17.00
N VAL A 176 6.17 -21.97 -16.90
CA VAL A 176 6.28 -22.68 -15.60
C VAL A 176 7.61 -22.41 -14.92
N GLU A 177 8.72 -22.37 -15.67
CA GLU A 177 10.05 -22.11 -15.10
C GLU A 177 10.11 -20.70 -14.45
N ARG A 178 9.67 -19.66 -15.15
CA ARG A 178 9.62 -18.30 -14.59
C ARG A 178 8.66 -18.21 -13.41
N GLY A 179 7.50 -18.85 -13.49
CA GLY A 179 6.51 -18.89 -12.41
C GLY A 179 7.09 -19.50 -11.14
N LEU A 180 7.75 -20.65 -11.25
CA LEU A 180 8.42 -21.30 -10.13
C LEU A 180 9.57 -20.46 -9.55
N MET A 181 10.34 -19.78 -10.40
CA MET A 181 11.40 -18.88 -9.95
C MET A 181 10.84 -17.71 -9.13
N CYS A 182 9.72 -17.14 -9.56
CA CYS A 182 9.04 -16.08 -8.81
C CYS A 182 8.48 -16.58 -7.48
N LEU A 183 7.85 -17.77 -7.45
CA LEU A 183 7.39 -18.39 -6.20
C LEU A 183 8.54 -18.69 -5.24
N GLN A 184 9.64 -19.28 -5.74
CA GLN A 184 10.79 -19.63 -4.90
C GLN A 184 11.36 -18.38 -4.22
N ARG A 185 11.48 -17.28 -4.93
CA ARG A 185 11.90 -16.00 -4.35
C ARG A 185 10.99 -15.56 -3.20
N CYS A 186 9.67 -15.68 -3.36
CA CYS A 186 8.71 -15.34 -2.31
C CYS A 186 8.82 -16.30 -1.12
N VAL A 187 9.06 -17.59 -1.37
CA VAL A 187 9.27 -18.62 -0.33
C VAL A 187 10.54 -18.35 0.48
N ASP A 188 11.62 -17.94 -0.18
CA ASP A 188 12.90 -17.61 0.48
C ASP A 188 12.74 -16.45 1.48
N ASP A 189 11.78 -15.54 1.22
CA ASP A 189 11.42 -14.42 2.11
C ASP A 189 10.21 -14.74 3.02
N ASN A 190 9.80 -16.01 3.13
CA ASN A 190 8.70 -16.50 3.96
C ASN A 190 7.31 -15.88 3.64
N TYR A 191 7.02 -15.64 2.36
CA TYR A 191 5.70 -15.19 1.93
C TYR A 191 4.72 -16.37 1.93
N VAL A 192 3.76 -16.36 2.86
CA VAL A 192 2.91 -17.52 3.19
C VAL A 192 2.12 -18.01 1.98
N GLU A 193 1.49 -17.11 1.22
CA GLU A 193 0.69 -17.45 0.05
C GLU A 193 1.51 -18.13 -1.05
N ALA A 194 2.79 -17.76 -1.18
CA ALA A 194 3.69 -18.41 -2.13
C ALA A 194 4.13 -19.80 -1.66
N ILE A 195 4.33 -19.97 -0.34
CA ILE A 195 4.65 -21.27 0.25
C ILE A 195 3.52 -22.26 -0.02
N GLU A 196 2.27 -21.86 0.28
CA GLU A 196 1.08 -22.69 0.04
C GLU A 196 0.90 -22.99 -1.46
N THR A 197 1.09 -21.99 -2.32
CA THR A 197 0.98 -22.17 -3.77
C THR A 197 2.03 -23.13 -4.30
N LEU A 198 3.31 -22.98 -3.88
CA LEU A 198 4.39 -23.86 -4.31
C LEU A 198 4.19 -25.29 -3.81
N ALA A 199 3.73 -25.46 -2.56
CA ALA A 199 3.38 -26.77 -2.02
C ALA A 199 2.29 -27.44 -2.85
N ASN A 200 1.23 -26.71 -3.22
CA ASN A 200 0.15 -27.22 -4.06
C ASN A 200 0.62 -27.61 -5.48
N VAL A 201 1.53 -26.83 -6.08
CA VAL A 201 2.11 -27.13 -7.39
C VAL A 201 2.83 -28.49 -7.38
N TYR A 202 3.63 -28.74 -6.34
CA TYR A 202 4.34 -30.03 -6.22
C TYR A 202 3.45 -31.16 -5.74
N PHE A 203 2.40 -30.87 -4.98
CA PHE A 203 1.45 -31.87 -4.51
C PHE A 203 0.57 -32.42 -5.65
N ASN A 204 0.08 -31.51 -6.52
CA ASN A 204 -0.83 -31.89 -7.60
C ASN A 204 -0.11 -32.50 -8.82
N GLY A 205 1.15 -32.14 -9.07
CA GLY A 205 1.91 -32.67 -10.18
C GLY A 205 1.43 -32.26 -11.58
N GLU A 206 0.55 -31.25 -11.68
CA GLU A 206 -0.02 -30.80 -12.97
C GLU A 206 0.92 -29.95 -13.79
N LEU A 207 1.73 -29.13 -13.13
CA LEU A 207 2.68 -28.20 -13.77
C LEU A 207 4.12 -28.73 -13.75
N VAL A 208 4.44 -29.58 -12.78
CA VAL A 208 5.74 -30.22 -12.57
C VAL A 208 5.52 -31.65 -12.16
N GLU A 209 6.59 -32.46 -12.12
CA GLU A 209 6.51 -33.82 -11.54
C GLU A 209 6.11 -33.76 -10.06
N GLU A 210 5.16 -34.61 -9.69
CA GLU A 210 4.65 -34.71 -8.32
C GLU A 210 5.79 -34.96 -7.32
N ASN A 211 5.83 -34.18 -6.24
CA ASN A 211 6.78 -34.36 -5.15
C ASN A 211 6.13 -34.07 -3.79
N ILE A 212 5.37 -35.04 -3.30
CA ILE A 212 4.65 -34.93 -2.02
C ILE A 212 5.62 -34.68 -0.85
N SER A 213 6.81 -35.28 -0.87
CA SER A 213 7.82 -35.10 0.19
C SER A 213 8.27 -33.63 0.27
N TYR A 214 8.52 -33.00 -0.87
CA TYR A 214 8.90 -31.58 -0.91
C TYR A 214 7.72 -30.67 -0.55
N ALA A 215 6.53 -30.97 -1.05
CA ALA A 215 5.32 -30.22 -0.68
C ALA A 215 5.09 -30.19 0.85
N CYS A 216 5.28 -31.34 1.52
CA CYS A 216 5.18 -31.40 3.00
C CYS A 216 6.33 -30.71 3.74
N GLN A 217 7.48 -30.49 3.12
CA GLN A 217 8.59 -29.74 3.74
C GLN A 217 8.37 -28.23 3.65
N LEU A 218 7.61 -27.75 2.67
CA LEU A 218 7.27 -26.34 2.49
C LEU A 218 6.24 -25.87 3.54
N LEU A 219 5.33 -26.73 3.95
CA LEU A 219 4.27 -26.46 4.93
C LEU A 219 4.73 -26.72 6.36
#